data_c0fda2a96ac839f3c6682ac19750a0a7
#
_entry.id   c0fda2a96ac839f3c6682ac19750a0a7
#
_cell.length_a   1.000
_cell.length_b   1.000
_cell.length_c   1.000
_cell.angle_alpha   90.00
_cell.angle_beta   90.00
_cell.angle_gamma   90.00
#
_symmetry.space_group_name_H-M   'P 1'
#
loop_
_entity.id
_entity.type
_entity.pdbx_description
1 polymer ?
#
loop_
_entity_poly.entity_id
_entity_poly.type
_entity_poly.pdbx_seq_one_letter_code
_entity_poly.pdbx_strand_id
1 'polypeptide(L)'
;RILAPLEPAAGGSLETLLALRTRLPPGQDIVSYSANVFRDWCWGEAECRLAAEAVAAALGAARPQRILVLGAGAGRLAYDLHQRTDAVLTAAVDYNPLLCYVGRAVADGGTIPLVEFPLAPRSPASAAVERTLSAPVPTRPGLEFVMADVMRAPFQPGTFDLVVTPWLLDVVGQPAADVLARINILLGADGRWVHHGSVAFDGPDPAERLTLQELEETAAARGFTDLQASEDWMPYLAS
;
A
#
# COMPACT_ATOMS: atom_id res chain seq x y z
N ARG A 1 23.95 -1.99 -4.06
CA ARG A 1 23.34 -3.04 -4.92
C ARG A 1 21.85 -2.78 -5.19
N ILE A 2 21.10 -2.24 -4.23
CA ILE A 2 19.67 -1.89 -4.42
C ILE A 2 19.50 -0.78 -5.46
N LEU A 3 20.44 0.16 -5.56
CA LEU A 3 20.38 1.30 -6.50
C LEU A 3 20.95 0.98 -7.88
N ALA A 4 21.70 -0.12 -8.05
CA ALA A 4 22.29 -0.49 -9.34
C ALA A 4 21.24 -0.69 -10.46
N PRO A 5 20.03 -1.22 -10.22
CA PRO A 5 18.96 -1.25 -11.21
C PRO A 5 18.25 0.09 -11.44
N LEU A 6 18.47 1.12 -10.61
CA LEU A 6 17.80 2.43 -10.77
C LEU A 6 18.43 3.29 -11.88
N GLU A 7 19.68 3.07 -12.20
CA GLU A 7 20.41 3.90 -13.18
C GLU A 7 19.82 3.89 -14.60
N PRO A 8 19.32 2.77 -15.15
CA PRO A 8 18.79 2.77 -16.52
C PRO A 8 17.32 3.19 -16.64
N ALA A 9 16.51 3.00 -15.59
CA ALA A 9 15.06 3.11 -15.69
C ALA A 9 14.48 4.44 -15.17
N ALA A 10 15.18 5.14 -14.29
CA ALA A 10 14.55 6.20 -13.54
C ALA A 10 14.69 7.59 -14.18
N GLY A 11 15.60 7.84 -15.11
CA GLY A 11 15.77 9.18 -15.69
C GLY A 11 15.84 10.32 -14.64
N GLY A 12 15.77 9.96 -13.36
CA GLY A 12 15.77 10.87 -12.21
C GLY A 12 17.16 10.96 -11.59
N SER A 13 17.63 12.19 -11.40
CA SER A 13 18.86 12.43 -10.68
C SER A 13 18.71 12.08 -9.20
N LEU A 14 19.84 11.85 -8.52
CA LEU A 14 19.89 11.73 -7.05
C LEU A 14 19.20 12.93 -6.38
N GLU A 15 19.27 14.10 -6.99
CA GLU A 15 18.60 15.32 -6.55
C GLU A 15 17.07 15.19 -6.57
N THR A 16 16.52 14.51 -7.57
CA THR A 16 15.07 14.21 -7.62
C THR A 16 14.67 13.31 -6.46
N LEU A 17 15.44 12.28 -6.14
CA LEU A 17 15.20 11.40 -4.98
C LEU A 17 15.37 12.17 -3.66
N LEU A 18 16.34 13.05 -3.55
CA LEU A 18 16.53 13.90 -2.38
C LEU A 18 15.42 14.94 -2.23
N ALA A 19 14.93 15.52 -3.33
CA ALA A 19 13.79 16.44 -3.32
C ALA A 19 12.48 15.75 -2.88
N LEU A 20 12.31 14.47 -3.18
CA LEU A 20 11.19 13.66 -2.67
C LEU A 20 11.28 13.49 -1.15
N ARG A 21 12.49 13.34 -0.60
CA ARG A 21 12.70 13.24 0.85
C ARG A 21 12.15 14.45 1.64
N THR A 22 12.16 15.65 1.06
CA THR A 22 11.62 16.84 1.72
C THR A 22 10.09 16.87 1.81
N ARG A 23 9.40 15.94 1.14
CA ARG A 23 7.95 15.81 1.12
C ARG A 23 7.45 14.63 1.95
N LEU A 24 8.35 13.83 2.53
CA LEU A 24 7.97 12.73 3.42
C LEU A 24 7.29 13.29 4.69
N PRO A 25 6.28 12.60 5.22
CA PRO A 25 5.71 12.96 6.51
C PRO A 25 6.78 13.10 7.59
N PRO A 26 6.60 13.95 8.61
CA PRO A 26 7.55 14.07 9.70
C PRO A 26 7.84 12.71 10.34
N GLY A 27 9.13 12.41 10.53
CA GLY A 27 9.56 11.13 11.13
C GLY A 27 9.65 9.95 10.16
N GLN A 28 9.33 10.15 8.89
CA GLN A 28 9.50 9.13 7.85
C GLN A 28 10.67 9.46 6.93
N ASP A 29 11.41 8.44 6.53
CA ASP A 29 12.51 8.54 5.57
C ASP A 29 12.43 7.38 4.54
N ILE A 30 13.42 7.32 3.64
CA ILE A 30 13.44 6.34 2.55
C ILE A 30 13.55 4.90 3.05
N VAL A 31 14.08 4.68 4.27
CA VAL A 31 14.19 3.36 4.90
C VAL A 31 13.03 3.06 5.84
N SER A 32 12.16 4.03 6.07
CA SER A 32 10.91 3.80 6.79
C SER A 32 10.10 2.73 6.07
N TYR A 33 9.45 1.89 6.85
CA TYR A 33 8.69 0.75 6.31
C TYR A 33 9.53 -0.30 5.56
N SER A 34 10.86 -0.31 5.70
CA SER A 34 11.70 -1.34 5.06
C SER A 34 11.31 -2.76 5.46
N ALA A 35 10.78 -2.98 6.66
CA ALA A 35 10.23 -4.26 7.09
C ALA A 35 9.09 -4.77 6.17
N ASN A 36 8.31 -3.85 5.57
CA ASN A 36 7.25 -4.22 4.65
C ASN A 36 7.78 -4.95 3.40
N VAL A 37 9.00 -4.63 2.96
CA VAL A 37 9.64 -5.33 1.83
C VAL A 37 9.81 -6.82 2.14
N PHE A 38 10.27 -7.14 3.34
CA PHE A 38 10.48 -8.53 3.77
C PHE A 38 9.16 -9.23 4.07
N ARG A 39 8.21 -8.56 4.72
CA ARG A 39 6.86 -9.08 4.90
C ARG A 39 6.24 -9.43 3.56
N ASP A 40 6.22 -8.49 2.62
CA ASP A 40 5.52 -8.63 1.36
C ASP A 40 6.12 -9.72 0.47
N TRP A 41 7.44 -9.88 0.45
CA TRP A 41 8.11 -10.68 -0.56
C TRP A 41 9.00 -11.80 -0.01
N CYS A 42 8.98 -12.06 1.31
CA CYS A 42 9.77 -13.12 1.91
C CYS A 42 8.96 -13.96 2.91
N TRP A 43 8.59 -13.38 4.08
CA TRP A 43 8.06 -14.20 5.17
C TRP A 43 6.58 -13.94 5.51
N GLY A 44 5.94 -12.90 5.00
CA GLY A 44 4.58 -12.48 5.39
C GLY A 44 3.46 -13.10 4.56
N GLU A 45 3.65 -14.27 3.91
CA GLU A 45 2.65 -14.86 3.02
C GLU A 45 1.29 -15.05 3.69
N ALA A 46 1.26 -15.52 4.95
CA ALA A 46 0.01 -15.75 5.68
C ALA A 46 -0.75 -14.43 5.94
N GLU A 47 -0.03 -13.39 6.35
CA GLU A 47 -0.59 -12.05 6.58
C GLU A 47 -1.12 -11.45 5.27
N CYS A 48 -0.31 -11.48 4.21
CA CYS A 48 -0.70 -10.95 2.89
C CYS A 48 -1.92 -11.68 2.33
N ARG A 49 -1.98 -13.00 2.50
CA ARG A 49 -3.13 -13.81 2.08
C ARG A 49 -4.39 -13.41 2.83
N LEU A 50 -4.34 -13.24 4.14
CA LEU A 50 -5.48 -12.79 4.95
C LEU A 50 -5.97 -11.41 4.53
N ALA A 51 -5.05 -10.46 4.28
CA ALA A 51 -5.41 -9.15 3.78
C ALA A 51 -6.14 -9.22 2.42
N ALA A 52 -5.61 -10.02 1.49
CA ALA A 52 -6.24 -10.20 0.18
C ALA A 52 -7.62 -10.91 0.28
N GLU A 53 -7.77 -11.86 1.19
CA GLU A 53 -9.04 -12.55 1.47
C GLU A 53 -10.07 -11.59 2.09
N ALA A 54 -9.66 -10.72 3.01
CA ALA A 54 -10.54 -9.71 3.60
C ALA A 54 -11.07 -8.73 2.55
N VAL A 55 -10.20 -8.23 1.66
CA VAL A 55 -10.63 -7.37 0.55
C VAL A 55 -11.55 -8.13 -0.40
N ALA A 56 -11.25 -9.38 -0.74
CA ALA A 56 -12.09 -10.20 -1.61
C ALA A 56 -13.47 -10.46 -1.00
N ALA A 57 -13.54 -10.68 0.31
CA ALA A 57 -14.80 -10.85 1.03
C ALA A 57 -15.66 -9.58 0.97
N ALA A 58 -15.05 -8.40 1.17
CA ALA A 58 -15.72 -7.10 1.05
C ALA A 58 -16.24 -6.83 -0.37
N LEU A 59 -15.57 -7.34 -1.39
CA LEU A 59 -16.02 -7.21 -2.78
C LEU A 59 -17.21 -8.12 -3.11
N GLY A 60 -17.33 -9.27 -2.49
CA GLY A 60 -18.38 -10.24 -2.78
C GLY A 60 -18.41 -10.65 -4.25
N ALA A 61 -19.53 -10.36 -4.93
CA ALA A 61 -19.70 -10.67 -6.36
C ALA A 61 -19.12 -9.62 -7.31
N ALA A 62 -18.63 -8.49 -6.82
CA ALA A 62 -18.06 -7.44 -7.67
C ALA A 62 -16.81 -7.92 -8.41
N ARG A 63 -16.65 -7.47 -9.64
CA ARG A 63 -15.52 -7.82 -10.53
C ARG A 63 -14.88 -6.53 -11.06
N PRO A 64 -14.07 -5.85 -10.22
CA PRO A 64 -13.44 -4.61 -10.62
C PRO A 64 -12.44 -4.86 -11.77
N GLN A 65 -12.50 -4.02 -12.80
CA GLN A 65 -11.58 -4.05 -13.92
C GLN A 65 -10.39 -3.11 -13.72
N ARG A 66 -10.58 -2.06 -12.93
CA ARG A 66 -9.53 -1.07 -12.62
C ARG A 66 -9.44 -0.89 -11.11
N ILE A 67 -8.34 -1.34 -10.57
CA ILE A 67 -8.07 -1.32 -9.12
C ILE A 67 -6.99 -0.29 -8.83
N LEU A 68 -7.20 0.50 -7.79
CA LEU A 68 -6.20 1.40 -7.22
C LEU A 68 -5.91 0.97 -5.78
N VAL A 69 -4.64 0.78 -5.46
CA VAL A 69 -4.19 0.54 -4.09
C VAL A 69 -3.35 1.74 -3.66
N LEU A 70 -3.88 2.53 -2.73
CA LEU A 70 -3.23 3.72 -2.17
C LEU A 70 -2.49 3.35 -0.88
N GLY A 71 -1.22 3.73 -0.77
CA GLY A 71 -0.34 3.26 0.31
C GLY A 71 0.02 1.79 0.13
N ALA A 72 0.36 1.41 -1.10
CA ALA A 72 0.56 0.01 -1.49
C ALA A 72 1.78 -0.65 -0.82
N GLY A 73 2.66 0.13 -0.16
CA GLY A 73 3.89 -0.39 0.39
C GLY A 73 4.78 -1.01 -0.70
N ALA A 74 5.32 -2.20 -0.44
CA ALA A 74 6.06 -2.93 -1.47
C ALA A 74 5.16 -3.68 -2.47
N GLY A 75 3.83 -3.50 -2.39
CA GLY A 75 2.87 -3.85 -3.43
C GLY A 75 2.33 -5.26 -3.39
N ARG A 76 2.56 -6.04 -2.34
CA ARG A 76 2.09 -7.43 -2.29
C ARG A 76 0.57 -7.55 -2.36
N LEU A 77 -0.18 -6.71 -1.63
CA LEU A 77 -1.64 -6.74 -1.73
C LEU A 77 -2.14 -6.38 -3.12
N ALA A 78 -1.54 -5.36 -3.77
CA ALA A 78 -1.88 -5.00 -5.14
C ALA A 78 -1.61 -6.15 -6.12
N TYR A 79 -0.47 -6.83 -5.96
CA TYR A 79 -0.12 -8.03 -6.72
C TYR A 79 -1.12 -9.16 -6.50
N ASP A 80 -1.43 -9.49 -5.25
CA ASP A 80 -2.38 -10.56 -4.92
C ASP A 80 -3.78 -10.28 -5.46
N LEU A 81 -4.27 -9.05 -5.35
CA LEU A 81 -5.56 -8.63 -5.94
C LEU A 81 -5.53 -8.73 -7.47
N HIS A 82 -4.44 -8.26 -8.10
CA HIS A 82 -4.28 -8.35 -9.54
C HIS A 82 -4.28 -9.80 -10.03
N GLN A 83 -3.58 -10.70 -9.34
CA GLN A 83 -3.53 -12.12 -9.71
C GLN A 83 -4.85 -12.88 -9.48
N ARG A 84 -5.65 -12.45 -8.50
CA ARG A 84 -6.92 -13.11 -8.12
C ARG A 84 -8.15 -12.57 -8.86
N THR A 85 -8.02 -11.45 -9.56
CA THR A 85 -9.13 -10.81 -10.28
C THR A 85 -8.84 -10.80 -11.78
N ASP A 86 -9.87 -10.48 -12.57
CA ASP A 86 -9.72 -10.25 -14.02
C ASP A 86 -9.43 -8.78 -14.34
N ALA A 87 -8.93 -8.01 -13.36
CA ALA A 87 -8.63 -6.60 -13.54
C ALA A 87 -7.63 -6.39 -14.68
N VAL A 88 -7.97 -5.48 -15.58
CA VAL A 88 -7.10 -5.11 -16.71
C VAL A 88 -6.01 -4.13 -16.28
N LEU A 89 -6.25 -3.42 -15.17
CA LEU A 89 -5.31 -2.48 -14.56
C LEU A 89 -5.39 -2.57 -13.04
N THR A 90 -4.24 -2.70 -12.41
CA THR A 90 -4.08 -2.47 -10.96
C THR A 90 -2.94 -1.47 -10.78
N ALA A 91 -3.23 -0.31 -10.21
CA ALA A 91 -2.23 0.70 -9.88
C ALA A 91 -1.89 0.62 -8.39
N ALA A 92 -0.63 0.28 -8.10
CA ALA A 92 -0.05 0.29 -6.75
C ALA A 92 0.64 1.63 -6.53
N VAL A 93 0.07 2.48 -5.67
CA VAL A 93 0.59 3.82 -5.40
C VAL A 93 1.21 3.84 -4.02
N ASP A 94 2.45 4.25 -3.96
CA ASP A 94 3.13 4.54 -2.71
C ASP A 94 4.01 5.78 -2.85
N TYR A 95 4.24 6.43 -1.74
CA TYR A 95 5.09 7.61 -1.69
C TYR A 95 6.58 7.25 -1.66
N ASN A 96 6.91 6.09 -1.09
CA ASN A 96 8.28 5.64 -0.90
C ASN A 96 8.85 5.00 -2.18
N PRO A 97 9.85 5.63 -2.81
CA PRO A 97 10.43 5.12 -4.06
C PRO A 97 11.09 3.75 -3.90
N LEU A 98 11.65 3.44 -2.72
CA LEU A 98 12.28 2.14 -2.47
C LEU A 98 11.25 1.02 -2.50
N LEU A 99 10.10 1.23 -1.86
CA LEU A 99 9.02 0.24 -1.82
C LEU A 99 8.45 -0.02 -3.22
N CYS A 100 8.13 1.04 -3.96
CA CYS A 100 7.65 0.92 -5.34
C CYS A 100 8.64 0.18 -6.24
N TYR A 101 9.92 0.49 -6.09
CA TYR A 101 10.95 -0.06 -6.94
C TYR A 101 11.19 -1.55 -6.68
N VAL A 102 11.35 -1.91 -5.40
CA VAL A 102 11.52 -3.31 -5.01
C VAL A 102 10.27 -4.11 -5.39
N GLY A 103 9.09 -3.57 -5.10
CA GLY A 103 7.81 -4.21 -5.44
C GLY A 103 7.69 -4.48 -6.92
N ARG A 104 7.99 -3.50 -7.78
CA ARG A 104 7.97 -3.67 -9.24
C ARG A 104 8.93 -4.75 -9.69
N ALA A 105 10.20 -4.66 -9.28
CA ALA A 105 11.23 -5.60 -9.71
C ALA A 105 10.91 -7.05 -9.31
N VAL A 106 10.35 -7.25 -8.11
CA VAL A 106 9.98 -8.58 -7.63
C VAL A 106 8.71 -9.08 -8.31
N ALA A 107 7.70 -8.25 -8.47
CA ALA A 107 6.44 -8.61 -9.14
C ALA A 107 6.67 -9.01 -10.60
N ASP A 108 7.61 -8.39 -11.29
CA ASP A 108 8.00 -8.73 -12.67
C ASP A 108 8.81 -10.06 -12.77
N GLY A 109 9.01 -10.76 -11.64
CA GLY A 109 9.72 -12.04 -11.59
C GLY A 109 11.19 -11.94 -11.22
N GLY A 110 11.66 -10.75 -10.81
CA GLY A 110 13.01 -10.57 -10.29
C GLY A 110 13.19 -11.22 -8.92
N THR A 111 14.44 -11.58 -8.62
CA THR A 111 14.85 -12.09 -7.32
C THR A 111 15.89 -11.16 -6.72
N ILE A 112 15.65 -10.67 -5.51
CA ILE A 112 16.50 -9.68 -4.86
C ILE A 112 17.02 -10.23 -3.52
N PRO A 113 18.31 -10.50 -3.38
CA PRO A 113 18.91 -10.83 -2.11
C PRO A 113 19.13 -9.56 -1.28
N LEU A 114 18.60 -9.53 -0.06
CA LEU A 114 18.76 -8.44 0.90
C LEU A 114 19.10 -8.98 2.29
N VAL A 115 19.77 -8.16 3.10
CA VAL A 115 19.99 -8.44 4.51
C VAL A 115 18.93 -7.74 5.34
N GLU A 116 18.17 -8.51 6.10
CA GLU A 116 17.21 -8.02 7.09
C GLU A 116 17.93 -7.85 8.43
N PHE A 117 17.63 -6.74 9.10
CA PHE A 117 18.02 -6.51 10.50
C PHE A 117 16.74 -6.56 11.35
N PRO A 118 16.40 -7.72 11.95
CA PRO A 118 15.18 -7.85 12.74
C PRO A 118 15.16 -6.89 13.92
N LEU A 119 13.99 -6.34 14.24
CA LEU A 119 13.80 -5.37 15.33
C LEU A 119 14.12 -5.97 16.71
N ALA A 120 13.92 -7.28 16.89
CA ALA A 120 14.13 -7.98 18.14
C ALA A 120 14.87 -9.31 17.89
N PRO A 121 16.17 -9.28 17.54
CA PRO A 121 16.93 -10.48 17.31
C PRO A 121 17.09 -11.28 18.61
N ARG A 122 16.86 -12.60 18.56
CA ARG A 122 16.95 -13.48 19.74
C ARG A 122 18.40 -13.85 20.10
N SER A 123 19.33 -13.64 19.18
CA SER A 123 20.75 -13.94 19.35
C SER A 123 21.60 -13.08 18.41
N PRO A 124 22.90 -12.94 18.64
CA PRO A 124 23.82 -12.29 17.70
C PRO A 124 23.77 -12.90 16.29
N ALA A 125 23.54 -14.20 16.17
CA ALA A 125 23.45 -14.90 14.89
C ALA A 125 22.18 -14.51 14.09
N SER A 126 21.15 -14.03 14.77
CA SER A 126 19.91 -13.54 14.11
C SER A 126 19.84 -12.01 13.99
N ALA A 127 20.92 -11.30 14.33
CA ALA A 127 20.95 -9.83 14.22
C ALA A 127 21.00 -9.33 12.77
N ALA A 128 21.48 -10.16 11.85
CA ALA A 128 21.48 -9.88 10.42
C ALA A 128 21.16 -11.19 9.66
N VAL A 129 20.11 -11.21 8.89
CA VAL A 129 19.61 -12.42 8.21
C VAL A 129 19.55 -12.16 6.71
N GLU A 130 20.24 -12.98 5.92
CA GLU A 130 20.08 -12.94 4.47
C GLU A 130 18.69 -13.44 4.08
N ARG A 131 17.99 -12.65 3.27
CA ARG A 131 16.67 -12.95 2.74
C ARG A 131 16.69 -12.86 1.22
N THR A 132 15.85 -13.65 0.61
CA THR A 132 15.60 -13.58 -0.83
C THR A 132 14.16 -13.15 -1.05
N LEU A 133 14.00 -12.02 -1.70
CA LEU A 133 12.69 -11.49 -2.07
C LEU A 133 12.30 -12.07 -3.43
N SER A 134 11.11 -12.62 -3.53
CA SER A 134 10.58 -13.16 -4.79
C SER A 134 9.05 -13.18 -4.78
N ALA A 135 8.44 -12.98 -5.95
CA ALA A 135 7.02 -13.26 -6.13
C ALA A 135 6.78 -14.76 -6.34
N PRO A 136 5.62 -15.30 -5.94
CA PRO A 136 5.24 -16.69 -6.20
C PRO A 136 5.30 -17.05 -7.71
N VAL A 137 4.83 -16.13 -8.54
CA VAL A 137 4.93 -16.17 -10.00
C VAL A 137 5.11 -14.74 -10.53
N PRO A 138 5.70 -14.54 -11.72
CA PRO A 138 5.73 -13.23 -12.35
C PRO A 138 4.30 -12.68 -12.54
N THR A 139 4.13 -11.37 -12.36
CA THR A 139 2.82 -10.75 -12.55
C THR A 139 2.40 -10.83 -14.03
N ARG A 140 1.09 -10.92 -14.25
CA ARG A 140 0.53 -10.71 -15.58
C ARG A 140 0.54 -9.20 -15.92
N PRO A 141 0.47 -8.82 -17.20
CA PRO A 141 0.41 -7.41 -17.59
C PRO A 141 -0.74 -6.64 -16.94
N GLY A 142 -0.53 -5.37 -16.63
CA GLY A 142 -1.53 -4.47 -16.07
C GLY A 142 -1.35 -4.17 -14.58
N LEU A 143 -0.34 -4.72 -13.90
CA LEU A 143 0.06 -4.24 -12.58
C LEU A 143 1.11 -3.15 -12.76
N GLU A 144 0.79 -1.94 -12.30
CA GLU A 144 1.66 -0.77 -12.41
C GLU A 144 1.99 -0.19 -11.03
N PHE A 145 3.26 0.12 -10.82
CA PHE A 145 3.75 0.79 -9.62
C PHE A 145 3.94 2.28 -9.91
N VAL A 146 3.30 3.12 -9.13
CA VAL A 146 3.30 4.57 -9.31
C VAL A 146 3.79 5.24 -8.03
N MET A 147 4.93 5.92 -8.13
CA MET A 147 5.43 6.71 -7.02
C MET A 147 4.70 8.07 -7.00
N ALA A 148 3.81 8.26 -6.04
CA ALA A 148 3.05 9.49 -5.90
C ALA A 148 2.53 9.70 -4.47
N ASP A 149 2.28 10.96 -4.14
CA ASP A 149 1.48 11.35 -2.99
C ASP A 149 0.01 10.96 -3.25
N VAL A 150 -0.61 10.28 -2.30
CA VAL A 150 -2.01 9.83 -2.40
C VAL A 150 -2.99 10.99 -2.65
N MET A 151 -2.70 12.16 -2.09
CA MET A 151 -3.52 13.37 -2.30
C MET A 151 -3.37 13.95 -3.71
N ARG A 152 -2.29 13.61 -4.41
CA ARG A 152 -1.93 14.10 -5.74
C ARG A 152 -1.68 12.99 -6.75
N ALA A 153 -2.22 11.80 -6.48
CA ALA A 153 -2.10 10.67 -7.39
C ALA A 153 -2.54 11.07 -8.82
N PRO A 154 -1.72 10.80 -9.86
CA PRO A 154 -1.86 11.40 -11.19
C PRO A 154 -2.90 10.67 -12.04
N PHE A 155 -4.10 10.49 -11.51
CA PHE A 155 -5.19 9.81 -12.20
C PHE A 155 -6.36 10.74 -12.46
N GLN A 156 -7.07 10.48 -13.56
CA GLN A 156 -8.29 11.19 -13.92
C GLN A 156 -9.42 10.82 -12.92
N PRO A 157 -10.33 11.75 -12.64
CA PRO A 157 -11.54 11.45 -11.88
C PRO A 157 -12.33 10.28 -12.50
N GLY A 158 -12.97 9.48 -11.66
CA GLY A 158 -13.83 8.40 -12.08
C GLY A 158 -13.12 7.23 -12.78
N THR A 159 -11.81 7.08 -12.58
CA THR A 159 -11.02 6.06 -13.30
C THR A 159 -11.19 4.65 -12.75
N PHE A 160 -11.39 4.49 -11.44
CA PHE A 160 -11.28 3.19 -10.78
C PHE A 160 -12.62 2.63 -10.32
N ASP A 161 -12.78 1.32 -10.46
CA ASP A 161 -13.94 0.58 -9.97
C ASP A 161 -13.75 0.18 -8.50
N LEU A 162 -12.50 0.08 -8.06
CA LEU A 162 -12.11 -0.23 -6.70
C LEU A 162 -10.93 0.63 -6.27
N VAL A 163 -11.04 1.24 -5.10
CA VAL A 163 -9.92 1.85 -4.38
C VAL A 163 -9.71 1.09 -3.07
N VAL A 164 -8.50 0.62 -2.82
CA VAL A 164 -8.12 -0.05 -1.57
C VAL A 164 -7.10 0.82 -0.83
N THR A 165 -7.31 1.01 0.46
CA THR A 165 -6.40 1.76 1.34
C THR A 165 -5.90 0.86 2.47
N PRO A 166 -4.84 0.04 2.22
CA PRO A 166 -4.29 -0.81 3.27
C PRO A 166 -3.41 0.00 4.23
N TRP A 167 -3.72 0.00 5.53
CA TRP A 167 -2.88 0.63 6.57
C TRP A 167 -2.47 2.06 6.25
N LEU A 168 -3.41 2.85 5.70
CA LEU A 168 -3.11 4.17 5.15
C LEU A 168 -3.73 5.31 5.96
N LEU A 169 -5.00 5.18 6.35
CA LEU A 169 -5.77 6.33 6.83
C LEU A 169 -5.21 6.97 8.11
N ASP A 170 -4.65 6.17 8.99
CA ASP A 170 -4.08 6.59 10.27
C ASP A 170 -2.63 7.09 10.17
N VAL A 171 -1.96 6.87 9.02
CA VAL A 171 -0.56 7.29 8.82
C VAL A 171 -0.41 8.46 7.85
N VAL A 172 -1.47 8.83 7.13
CA VAL A 172 -1.46 10.00 6.25
C VAL A 172 -1.62 11.26 7.09
N GLY A 173 -0.66 12.18 7.01
CA GLY A 173 -0.69 13.44 7.75
C GLY A 173 -1.71 14.47 7.21
N GLN A 174 -2.86 14.00 6.72
CA GLN A 174 -3.96 14.80 6.20
C GLN A 174 -5.25 14.40 6.92
N PRO A 175 -6.22 15.30 7.12
CA PRO A 175 -7.51 14.95 7.67
C PRO A 175 -8.18 13.83 6.88
N ALA A 176 -8.73 12.82 7.57
CA ALA A 176 -9.41 11.69 6.93
C ALA A 176 -10.50 12.13 5.94
N ALA A 177 -11.20 13.23 6.25
CA ALA A 177 -12.20 13.82 5.38
C ALA A 177 -11.65 14.22 4.00
N ASP A 178 -10.42 14.73 3.92
CA ASP A 178 -9.80 15.14 2.67
C ASP A 178 -9.31 13.91 1.88
N VAL A 179 -8.76 12.92 2.58
CA VAL A 179 -8.37 11.63 1.97
C VAL A 179 -9.59 10.94 1.37
N LEU A 180 -10.70 10.86 2.09
CA LEU A 180 -11.96 10.27 1.62
C LEU A 180 -12.55 11.04 0.43
N ALA A 181 -12.51 12.38 0.46
CA ALA A 181 -12.93 13.19 -0.68
C ALA A 181 -12.08 12.88 -1.93
N ARG A 182 -10.77 12.70 -1.75
CA ARG A 182 -9.86 12.34 -2.84
C ARG A 182 -10.16 10.95 -3.39
N ILE A 183 -10.40 9.97 -2.52
CA ILE A 183 -10.78 8.61 -2.92
C ILE A 183 -12.07 8.65 -3.74
N ASN A 184 -13.09 9.37 -3.26
CA ASN A 184 -14.37 9.47 -3.96
C ASN A 184 -14.23 10.09 -5.38
N ILE A 185 -13.38 11.10 -5.55
CA ILE A 185 -13.08 11.66 -6.86
C ILE A 185 -12.48 10.62 -7.83
N LEU A 186 -11.65 9.72 -7.35
CA LEU A 186 -10.98 8.71 -8.16
C LEU A 186 -11.88 7.54 -8.54
N LEU A 187 -12.92 7.28 -7.75
CA LEU A 187 -13.91 6.23 -8.01
C LEU A 187 -14.85 6.63 -9.14
N GLY A 188 -15.14 5.67 -10.02
CA GLY A 188 -16.22 5.76 -11.00
C GLY A 188 -17.59 5.63 -10.36
N ALA A 189 -18.64 5.80 -11.16
CA ALA A 189 -19.99 5.51 -10.75
C ALA A 189 -20.07 4.04 -10.27
N ASP A 190 -20.73 3.78 -9.14
CA ASP A 190 -20.81 2.47 -8.50
C ASP A 190 -19.45 1.87 -8.05
N GLY A 191 -18.39 2.68 -8.08
CA GLY A 191 -17.08 2.27 -7.59
C GLY A 191 -17.09 2.01 -6.07
N ARG A 192 -16.22 1.14 -5.61
CA ARG A 192 -16.13 0.72 -4.20
C ARG A 192 -14.84 1.20 -3.58
N TRP A 193 -14.93 1.60 -2.32
CA TRP A 193 -13.77 1.81 -1.47
C TRP A 193 -13.71 0.71 -0.41
N VAL A 194 -12.52 0.13 -0.21
CA VAL A 194 -12.24 -0.83 0.87
C VAL A 194 -11.04 -0.32 1.65
N HIS A 195 -11.24 -0.04 2.93
CA HIS A 195 -10.14 0.16 3.87
C HIS A 195 -9.83 -1.16 4.57
N HIS A 196 -8.54 -1.46 4.72
CA HIS A 196 -8.06 -2.63 5.44
C HIS A 196 -6.88 -2.24 6.31
N GLY A 197 -7.02 -2.36 7.62
CA GLY A 197 -5.96 -2.03 8.56
C GLY A 197 -6.44 -1.23 9.76
N SER A 198 -5.50 -0.65 10.48
CA SER A 198 -5.76 0.16 11.66
C SER A 198 -6.49 1.47 11.32
N VAL A 199 -7.31 1.91 12.25
CA VAL A 199 -7.86 3.27 12.33
C VAL A 199 -7.44 3.95 13.64
N ALA A 200 -6.27 3.60 14.14
CA ALA A 200 -5.69 4.16 15.36
C ALA A 200 -5.00 5.50 15.08
N PHE A 201 -5.80 6.52 14.79
CA PHE A 201 -5.30 7.86 14.56
C PHE A 201 -4.53 8.39 15.78
N ASP A 202 -3.25 8.67 15.62
CA ASP A 202 -2.36 9.18 16.67
C ASP A 202 -1.83 10.61 16.40
N GLY A 203 -2.40 11.28 15.39
CA GLY A 203 -2.05 12.64 15.02
C GLY A 203 -2.01 13.61 16.20
N PRO A 204 -1.29 14.73 16.09
CA PRO A 204 -1.11 15.69 17.19
C PRO A 204 -2.42 16.38 17.58
N ASP A 205 -3.36 16.55 16.66
CA ASP A 205 -4.67 17.14 16.93
C ASP A 205 -5.65 16.05 17.38
N PRO A 206 -6.14 16.11 18.65
CA PRO A 206 -7.15 15.16 19.14
C PRO A 206 -8.45 15.16 18.32
N ALA A 207 -8.80 16.29 17.67
CA ALA A 207 -10.01 16.40 16.86
C ALA A 207 -9.92 15.61 15.54
N GLU A 208 -8.72 15.22 15.14
CA GLU A 208 -8.47 14.38 13.96
C GLU A 208 -8.36 12.88 14.29
N ARG A 209 -8.44 12.53 15.57
CA ARG A 209 -8.42 11.14 16.05
C ARG A 209 -9.81 10.54 16.03
N LEU A 210 -10.23 10.06 14.88
CA LEU A 210 -11.58 9.56 14.69
C LEU A 210 -11.77 8.15 15.28
N THR A 211 -12.91 7.95 15.91
CA THR A 211 -13.44 6.60 16.16
C THR A 211 -13.92 5.98 14.86
N LEU A 212 -14.17 4.66 14.85
CA LEU A 212 -14.73 3.98 13.68
C LEU A 212 -16.08 4.61 13.26
N GLN A 213 -16.95 4.94 14.22
CA GLN A 213 -18.22 5.58 13.94
C GLN A 213 -18.04 6.97 13.28
N GLU A 214 -17.13 7.81 13.80
CA GLU A 214 -16.86 9.12 13.21
C GLU A 214 -16.23 9.00 11.81
N LEU A 215 -15.43 7.96 11.55
CA LEU A 215 -14.92 7.66 10.22
C LEU A 215 -16.05 7.29 9.26
N GLU A 216 -17.00 6.45 9.68
CA GLU A 216 -18.19 6.11 8.88
C GLU A 216 -19.06 7.34 8.59
N GLU A 217 -19.31 8.18 9.59
CA GLU A 217 -20.04 9.45 9.43
C GLU A 217 -19.32 10.40 8.47
N THR A 218 -17.99 10.47 8.57
CA THR A 218 -17.15 11.27 7.68
C THR A 218 -17.20 10.73 6.25
N ALA A 219 -17.15 9.42 6.08
CA ALA A 219 -17.26 8.78 4.77
C ALA A 219 -18.64 9.04 4.14
N ALA A 220 -19.72 8.91 4.91
CA ALA A 220 -21.08 9.23 4.45
C ALA A 220 -21.19 10.70 4.01
N ALA A 221 -20.63 11.63 4.76
CA ALA A 221 -20.58 13.06 4.43
C ALA A 221 -19.75 13.34 3.16
N ARG A 222 -18.88 12.43 2.75
CA ARG A 222 -18.10 12.50 1.51
C ARG A 222 -18.70 11.73 0.34
N GLY A 223 -19.95 11.24 0.49
CA GLY A 223 -20.74 10.64 -0.59
C GLY A 223 -20.63 9.13 -0.70
N PHE A 224 -20.02 8.46 0.27
CA PHE A 224 -20.05 7.00 0.35
C PHE A 224 -21.39 6.53 0.92
N THR A 225 -21.92 5.43 0.37
CA THR A 225 -23.17 4.80 0.81
C THR A 225 -22.92 3.33 1.13
N ASP A 226 -23.89 2.67 1.74
CA ASP A 226 -23.84 1.24 2.05
C ASP A 226 -22.57 0.84 2.83
N LEU A 227 -22.17 1.69 3.79
CA LEU A 227 -20.99 1.48 4.60
C LEU A 227 -21.16 0.23 5.48
N GLN A 228 -20.13 -0.59 5.50
CA GLN A 228 -20.04 -1.78 6.34
C GLN A 228 -18.66 -1.84 6.98
N ALA A 229 -18.61 -2.09 8.26
CA ALA A 229 -17.36 -2.29 8.98
C ALA A 229 -17.37 -3.62 9.72
N SER A 230 -16.21 -4.24 9.82
CA SER A 230 -15.96 -5.41 10.65
C SER A 230 -14.60 -5.25 11.32
N GLU A 231 -14.48 -5.79 12.52
CA GLU A 231 -13.21 -5.84 13.25
C GLU A 231 -12.74 -7.27 13.34
N ASP A 232 -11.51 -7.50 12.90
CA ASP A 232 -10.85 -8.80 12.98
C ASP A 232 -9.47 -8.67 13.57
N TRP A 233 -9.03 -9.71 14.25
CA TRP A 233 -7.66 -9.79 14.74
C TRP A 233 -6.78 -10.47 13.69
N MET A 234 -5.70 -9.80 13.28
CA MET A 234 -4.75 -10.39 12.34
C MET A 234 -3.30 -10.11 12.77
N PRO A 235 -2.36 -11.01 12.46
CA PRO A 235 -0.95 -10.73 12.66
C PRO A 235 -0.52 -9.54 11.80
N TYR A 236 0.37 -8.70 12.35
CA TYR A 236 0.96 -7.59 11.63
C TYR A 236 2.47 -7.58 11.86
N LEU A 237 3.25 -7.63 10.77
CA LEU A 237 4.71 -7.73 10.79
C LEU A 237 5.23 -8.85 11.73
N ALA A 238 4.52 -9.96 11.80
CA ALA A 238 4.89 -11.11 12.61
C ALA A 238 5.89 -11.99 11.85
N SER A 239 7.17 -11.81 12.14
CA SER A 239 8.28 -12.65 11.60
C SER A 239 8.65 -13.81 12.52
#